data_d99ee220cd025d142672dab23cbceb3e
#
_entry.id   d99ee220cd025d142672dab23cbceb3e
#
_cell.length_a   1.000
_cell.length_b   1.000
_cell.length_c   1.000
_cell.angle_alpha   90.00
_cell.angle_beta   90.00
_cell.angle_gamma   90.00
#
_symmetry.space_group_name_H-M   'P 1'
#
loop_
_entity.id
_entity.type
_entity.pdbx_description
1 polymer ?
#
loop_
_entity_poly.entity_id
_entity_poly.type
_entity_poly.pdbx_seq_one_letter_code
_entity_poly.pdbx_strand_id
1 'polypeptide(L)'
;MIKKSKVKGTDQVKVTFSLPLDNPHGASAVVGSFNDWDPNANKMAKRANNTYSTAVTLNGGQRYAFRYYAEDGSWFNDDEADGYEANEHGGQNCILET
;
A
#
# COMPACT_ATOMS: atom_id res chain seq x y z
N MET A 1 0.15 6.28 -5.61
CA MET A 1 1.46 6.02 -6.27
C MET A 1 2.25 4.99 -5.49
N ILE A 2 2.90 4.10 -6.19
CA ILE A 2 3.72 3.04 -5.60
C ILE A 2 5.12 3.17 -6.19
N LYS A 3 6.11 3.26 -5.31
CA LYS A 3 7.52 3.36 -5.71
C LYS A 3 8.29 2.20 -5.11
N LYS A 4 9.06 1.50 -5.94
CA LYS A 4 9.86 0.34 -5.53
C LYS A 4 11.34 0.67 -5.65
N SER A 5 12.12 0.26 -4.64
CA SER A 5 13.56 0.48 -4.61
C SER A 5 14.23 -0.74 -3.99
N LYS A 6 15.21 -1.30 -4.69
CA LYS A 6 15.98 -2.43 -4.15
C LYS A 6 16.83 -1.97 -2.97
N VAL A 7 16.86 -2.79 -1.93
CA VAL A 7 17.75 -2.58 -0.78
C VAL A 7 19.10 -3.18 -1.13
N LYS A 8 20.12 -2.32 -1.23
CA LYS A 8 21.47 -2.70 -1.66
C LYS A 8 22.04 -3.84 -0.80
N GLY A 9 22.57 -4.86 -1.45
CA GLY A 9 23.18 -6.01 -0.76
C GLY A 9 22.18 -7.04 -0.24
N THR A 10 20.90 -6.92 -0.59
CA THR A 10 19.85 -7.86 -0.17
C THR A 10 18.94 -8.20 -1.33
N ASP A 11 18.08 -9.21 -1.13
CA ASP A 11 16.98 -9.54 -2.05
C ASP A 11 15.69 -8.78 -1.71
N GLN A 12 15.77 -7.80 -0.80
CA GLN A 12 14.61 -7.06 -0.34
C GLN A 12 14.34 -5.84 -1.21
N VAL A 13 13.07 -5.44 -1.23
CA VAL A 13 12.59 -4.26 -1.96
C VAL A 13 11.86 -3.35 -0.98
N LYS A 14 12.26 -2.08 -0.94
CA LYS A 14 11.54 -1.06 -0.20
C LYS A 14 10.42 -0.54 -1.08
N VAL A 15 9.19 -0.68 -0.63
CA VAL A 15 7.99 -0.22 -1.34
C VAL A 15 7.41 0.96 -0.60
N THR A 16 7.30 2.10 -1.28
CA THR A 16 6.71 3.31 -0.74
C THR A 16 5.35 3.52 -1.37
N PHE A 17 4.32 3.59 -0.53
CA PHE A 17 2.95 3.91 -0.94
C PHE A 17 2.70 5.37 -0.63
N SER A 18 2.16 6.13 -1.59
CA SER A 18 1.83 7.54 -1.37
C SER A 18 0.50 7.90 -2.00
N LEU A 19 -0.19 8.84 -1.34
CA LEU A 19 -1.47 9.39 -1.78
C LEU A 19 -1.40 10.91 -1.68
N PRO A 20 -2.05 11.67 -2.59
CA PRO A 20 -2.14 13.12 -2.44
C PRO A 20 -2.86 13.51 -1.15
N LEU A 21 -2.50 14.66 -0.56
CA LEU A 21 -3.21 15.17 0.61
C LEU A 21 -4.69 15.47 0.31
N ASP A 22 -4.99 15.86 -0.91
CA ASP A 22 -6.34 16.22 -1.35
C ASP A 22 -7.16 15.03 -1.87
N ASN A 23 -6.71 13.80 -1.64
CA ASN A 23 -7.49 12.63 -2.03
C ASN A 23 -8.80 12.59 -1.23
N PRO A 24 -9.89 12.04 -1.82
CA PRO A 24 -11.21 12.10 -1.20
C PRO A 24 -11.36 11.29 0.09
N HIS A 25 -10.40 10.41 0.39
CA HIS A 25 -10.44 9.55 1.56
C HIS A 25 -9.65 10.08 2.75
N GLY A 26 -8.76 11.06 2.53
CA GLY A 26 -7.90 11.62 3.58
C GLY A 26 -6.82 10.65 4.05
N ALA A 27 -6.48 10.72 5.33
CA ALA A 27 -5.46 9.86 5.92
C ALA A 27 -5.90 8.40 5.89
N SER A 28 -4.98 7.52 5.50
CA SER A 28 -5.27 6.11 5.28
C SER A 28 -4.12 5.23 5.75
N ALA A 29 -4.35 3.93 5.79
CA ALA A 29 -3.33 2.93 6.08
C ALA A 29 -3.24 1.95 4.92
N VAL A 30 -2.07 1.34 4.74
CA VAL A 30 -1.90 0.22 3.81
C VAL A 30 -2.12 -1.06 4.58
N VAL A 31 -3.04 -1.89 4.10
CA VAL A 31 -3.34 -3.19 4.68
C VAL A 31 -3.15 -4.27 3.62
N GLY A 32 -2.50 -5.35 3.98
CA GLY A 32 -2.22 -6.39 3.01
C GLY A 32 -1.68 -7.67 3.63
N SER A 33 -1.40 -8.62 2.76
CA SER A 33 -0.88 -9.93 3.18
C SER A 33 0.47 -9.84 3.87
N PHE A 34 1.20 -8.75 3.69
CA PHE A 34 2.51 -8.53 4.31
C PHE A 34 2.42 -7.98 5.75
N ASN A 35 1.25 -7.60 6.22
CA ASN A 35 1.05 -7.10 7.60
C ASN A 35 -0.22 -7.65 8.25
N ASP A 36 -0.66 -8.84 7.83
CA ASP A 36 -1.85 -9.51 8.35
C ASP A 36 -3.12 -8.66 8.26
N TRP A 37 -3.19 -7.77 7.27
CA TRP A 37 -4.33 -6.87 7.04
C TRP A 37 -4.62 -5.98 8.25
N ASP A 38 -3.59 -5.65 9.04
CA ASP A 38 -3.71 -4.84 10.24
C ASP A 38 -3.73 -3.34 9.89
N PRO A 39 -4.83 -2.63 10.12
CA PRO A 39 -4.92 -1.21 9.79
C PRO A 39 -4.04 -0.32 10.68
N ASN A 40 -3.45 -0.86 11.73
CA ASN A 40 -2.56 -0.12 12.62
C ASN A 40 -1.07 -0.35 12.32
N ALA A 41 -0.74 -1.28 11.42
CA ALA A 41 0.66 -1.63 11.16
C ALA A 41 1.37 -0.61 10.26
N ASN A 42 0.70 -0.11 9.23
CA ASN A 42 1.32 0.77 8.23
C ASN A 42 0.42 1.98 7.92
N LYS A 43 0.22 2.83 8.93
CA LYS A 43 -0.51 4.08 8.74
C LYS A 43 0.36 5.07 7.96
N MET A 44 -0.25 5.73 6.98
CA MET A 44 0.43 6.75 6.21
C MET A 44 0.57 8.03 7.01
N ALA A 45 1.75 8.64 6.96
CA ALA A 45 2.03 9.90 7.62
C ALA A 45 2.01 11.04 6.61
N LYS A 46 1.58 12.21 7.07
CA LYS A 46 1.62 13.43 6.28
C LYS A 46 3.08 13.87 6.07
N ARG A 47 3.44 14.15 4.82
CA ARG A 47 4.79 14.55 4.46
C ARG A 47 4.84 15.98 3.94
N ALA A 48 6.04 16.58 3.93
CA ALA A 48 6.25 17.96 3.51
C ALA A 48 5.97 18.21 2.02
N ASN A 49 5.98 17.15 1.20
CA ASN A 49 5.73 17.24 -0.24
C ASN A 49 4.24 17.12 -0.61
N ASN A 50 3.34 17.42 0.33
CA ASN A 50 1.90 17.37 0.14
C ASN A 50 1.37 15.98 -0.20
N THR A 51 1.93 14.97 0.46
CA THR A 51 1.46 13.59 0.35
C THR A 51 1.28 12.96 1.71
N TYR A 52 0.45 11.90 1.76
CA TYR A 52 0.52 10.89 2.80
C TYR A 52 1.36 9.75 2.27
N SER A 53 2.27 9.21 3.08
CA SER A 53 3.06 8.06 2.64
C SER A 53 3.47 7.16 3.79
N THR A 54 3.75 5.91 3.44
CA THR A 54 4.38 4.92 4.31
C THR A 54 5.23 4.00 3.44
N ALA A 55 6.25 3.39 4.05
CA ALA A 55 7.12 2.47 3.34
C ALA A 55 7.20 1.15 4.10
N VAL A 56 7.27 0.05 3.35
CA VAL A 56 7.52 -1.28 3.90
C VAL A 56 8.66 -1.92 3.13
N THR A 57 9.46 -2.73 3.81
CA THR A 57 10.52 -3.51 3.17
C THR A 57 10.06 -4.95 3.09
N LEU A 58 10.00 -5.47 1.86
CA LEU A 58 9.45 -6.78 1.56
C LEU A 58 10.49 -7.63 0.83
N ASN A 59 10.30 -8.95 0.85
CA ASN A 59 11.15 -9.85 0.08
C ASN A 59 10.90 -9.63 -1.42
N GLY A 60 11.98 -9.66 -2.21
CA GLY A 60 11.91 -9.55 -3.66
C GLY A 60 11.37 -10.82 -4.31
N GLY A 61 10.89 -10.69 -5.53
CA GLY A 61 10.40 -11.81 -6.31
C GLY A 61 9.10 -12.42 -5.78
N GLN A 62 8.32 -11.66 -5.01
CA GLN A 62 7.09 -12.14 -4.38
C GLN A 62 5.88 -11.38 -4.89
N ARG A 63 4.70 -11.93 -4.63
CA ARG A 63 3.42 -11.34 -4.98
C ARG A 63 2.61 -11.13 -3.71
N TYR A 64 2.17 -9.91 -3.48
CA TYR A 64 1.41 -9.53 -2.28
C TYR A 64 0.08 -8.93 -2.70
N ALA A 65 -0.94 -9.09 -1.84
CA ALA A 65 -2.22 -8.42 -2.00
C ALA A 65 -2.32 -7.29 -0.98
N PHE A 66 -2.91 -6.15 -1.37
CA PHE A 66 -3.10 -5.03 -0.45
C PHE A 66 -4.30 -4.17 -0.85
N ARG A 67 -4.74 -3.34 0.10
CA ARG A 67 -5.73 -2.28 -0.13
C ARG A 67 -5.39 -1.09 0.78
N TYR A 68 -6.06 0.02 0.55
CA TYR A 68 -6.02 1.15 1.46
C TYR A 68 -7.25 1.15 2.36
N TYR A 69 -7.06 1.52 3.63
CA TYR A 69 -8.12 1.64 4.61
C TYR A 69 -8.11 3.05 5.20
N ALA A 70 -9.15 3.82 4.94
CA ALA A 70 -9.24 5.22 5.36
C ALA A 70 -9.74 5.34 6.81
N GLU A 71 -9.47 6.48 7.44
CA GLU A 71 -9.91 6.76 8.82
C GLU A 71 -11.43 6.74 8.95
N ASP A 72 -12.16 7.05 7.88
CA ASP A 72 -13.63 7.02 7.87
C ASP A 72 -14.21 5.60 7.70
N GLY A 73 -13.35 4.59 7.66
CA GLY A 73 -13.77 3.20 7.48
C GLY A 73 -13.90 2.76 6.03
N SER A 74 -13.59 3.63 5.07
CA SER A 74 -13.68 3.28 3.65
C SER A 74 -12.50 2.43 3.20
N TRP A 75 -12.76 1.45 2.34
CA TRP A 75 -11.75 0.65 1.66
C TRP A 75 -11.64 1.11 0.22
N PHE A 76 -10.43 1.30 -0.27
CA PHE A 76 -10.23 1.68 -1.67
C PHE A 76 -8.91 1.12 -2.20
N ASN A 77 -8.75 1.15 -3.51
CA ASN A 77 -7.62 0.57 -4.21
C ASN A 77 -6.75 1.65 -4.86
N ASP A 78 -5.48 1.30 -5.09
CA ASP A 78 -4.57 2.12 -5.89
C ASP A 78 -4.87 1.84 -7.38
N ASP A 79 -4.97 2.89 -8.19
CA ASP A 79 -5.18 2.76 -9.63
C ASP A 79 -3.89 2.49 -10.40
N GLU A 80 -2.74 2.46 -9.71
CA GLU A 80 -1.42 2.19 -10.27
C GLU A 80 -0.82 0.86 -9.77
N ALA A 81 -1.65 -0.04 -9.24
CA ALA A 81 -1.17 -1.34 -8.78
C ALA A 81 -0.65 -2.20 -9.93
N ASP A 82 0.17 -3.20 -9.63
CA ASP A 82 0.69 -4.13 -10.64
C ASP A 82 -0.40 -5.02 -11.23
N GLY A 83 -1.49 -5.18 -10.53
CA GLY A 83 -2.65 -5.94 -10.98
C GLY A 83 -3.75 -5.91 -9.96
N TYR A 84 -4.80 -6.64 -10.20
CA TYR A 84 -5.97 -6.73 -9.32
C TYR A 84 -6.47 -8.17 -9.29
N GLU A 85 -7.02 -8.59 -8.15
CA GLU A 85 -7.65 -9.89 -8.03
C GLU A 85 -8.97 -9.76 -7.28
N ALA A 86 -9.96 -10.58 -7.65
CA ALA A 86 -11.23 -10.61 -6.93
C ALA A 86 -11.00 -11.12 -5.51
N ASN A 87 -11.67 -10.49 -4.53
CA ASN A 87 -11.65 -10.95 -3.16
C ASN A 87 -12.99 -11.58 -2.78
N GLU A 88 -13.04 -12.22 -1.61
CA GLU A 88 -14.22 -12.94 -1.14
C GLU A 88 -15.38 -12.02 -0.71
N HIS A 89 -15.14 -10.70 -0.65
CA HIS A 89 -16.13 -9.72 -0.24
C HIS A 89 -16.82 -9.01 -1.42
N GLY A 90 -16.61 -9.51 -2.64
CA GLY A 90 -17.23 -8.94 -3.84
C GLY A 90 -16.49 -7.75 -4.45
N GLY A 91 -15.33 -7.41 -3.91
CA GLY A 91 -14.46 -6.36 -4.45
C GLY A 91 -13.19 -6.92 -5.06
N GLN A 92 -12.17 -6.08 -5.16
CA GLN A 92 -10.85 -6.46 -5.66
C GLN A 92 -9.76 -6.04 -4.69
N ASN A 93 -8.71 -6.85 -4.59
CA ASN A 93 -7.46 -6.46 -3.96
C ASN A 93 -6.49 -5.96 -5.02
N CYS A 94 -5.64 -5.01 -4.66
CA CYS A 94 -4.49 -4.64 -5.48
C CYS A 94 -3.41 -5.71 -5.35
N ILE A 95 -2.67 -5.92 -6.43
CA ILE A 95 -1.51 -6.82 -6.44
C ILE A 95 -0.24 -5.98 -6.50
N LEU A 96 0.72 -6.35 -5.67
CA LEU A 96 2.06 -5.78 -5.63
C LEU A 96 3.06 -6.89 -5.95
N GLU A 97 3.86 -6.69 -6.97
CA GLU A 97 4.92 -7.62 -7.36
C GLU A 97 6.29 -7.01 -7.07
N THR A 98 7.08 -7.69 -6.28
CA THR A 98 8.43 -7.26 -5.93
C THR A 98 9.48 -8.02 -6.71
#